data_7a31df798e63a27e601c46fd0b027523
#
_entry.id   7a31df798e63a27e601c46fd0b027523
#
_cell.length_a   1.000
_cell.length_b   1.000
_cell.length_c   1.000
_cell.angle_alpha   90.00
_cell.angle_beta   90.00
_cell.angle_gamma   90.00
#
_symmetry.space_group_name_H-M   'P 1'
#
loop_
_entity.id
_entity.type
_entity.pdbx_description
1 polymer ?
#
loop_
_entity_poly.entity_id
_entity_poly.type
_entity_poly.pdbx_seq_one_letter_code
_entity_poly.pdbx_strand_id
1 'polypeptide(L)'
;MNSHIVKSMLAAVLVAGATSAASAQELKIGYVNSDRVLRDAAPAKAAQAKLEAEFSKREKDLNELASKLKAASDRLDKDAPTLGEAERTRRQRELVDQDRDLQRRRREFQEDLSQRKNEELATVVERTNRVIKQIFETEKYDLILQEAVFWSPKVDITDKV
;
A
#
# COMPACT_ATOMS: atom_id res chain seq x y z
N MET A 1 -24.07 23.42 -78.89
CA MET A 1 -24.70 23.79 -77.62
C MET A 1 -24.62 22.55 -76.74
N ASN A 2 -24.03 22.61 -75.54
CA ASN A 2 -24.08 21.64 -74.42
C ASN A 2 -22.89 20.71 -74.10
N SER A 3 -21.73 20.96 -74.70
CA SER A 3 -20.51 20.20 -74.32
C SER A 3 -19.88 20.71 -73.00
N HIS A 4 -20.10 21.97 -72.63
CA HIS A 4 -19.50 22.57 -71.42
C HIS A 4 -20.29 22.34 -70.15
N ILE A 5 -21.59 22.12 -70.25
CA ILE A 5 -22.46 21.87 -69.07
C ILE A 5 -22.26 20.48 -68.55
N VAL A 6 -22.02 19.50 -69.42
CA VAL A 6 -21.80 18.10 -68.96
C VAL A 6 -20.44 17.92 -68.27
N LYS A 7 -19.43 18.68 -68.70
CA LYS A 7 -18.08 18.67 -68.07
C LYS A 7 -18.07 19.34 -66.67
N SER A 8 -18.91 20.35 -66.49
CA SER A 8 -19.03 21.02 -65.17
C SER A 8 -19.80 20.20 -64.11
N MET A 9 -20.75 19.38 -64.58
CA MET A 9 -21.45 18.49 -63.69
C MET A 9 -20.63 17.29 -63.19
N LEU A 10 -19.70 16.79 -63.98
CA LEU A 10 -18.82 15.69 -63.65
C LEU A 10 -17.75 16.09 -62.60
N ALA A 11 -17.31 17.37 -62.62
CA ALA A 11 -16.32 17.90 -61.65
C ALA A 11 -16.93 18.16 -60.27
N ALA A 12 -18.23 18.42 -60.14
CA ALA A 12 -18.89 18.69 -58.87
C ALA A 12 -19.19 17.41 -58.04
N VAL A 13 -19.27 16.23 -58.68
CA VAL A 13 -19.54 14.96 -57.99
C VAL A 13 -18.29 14.35 -57.37
N LEU A 14 -17.09 14.71 -57.81
CA LEU A 14 -15.82 14.17 -57.30
C LEU A 14 -15.30 14.88 -56.07
N VAL A 15 -15.83 16.03 -55.66
CA VAL A 15 -15.44 16.74 -54.43
C VAL A 15 -16.30 16.37 -53.23
N ALA A 16 -17.46 15.72 -53.40
CA ALA A 16 -18.39 15.34 -52.31
C ALA A 16 -18.02 14.02 -51.64
N GLY A 17 -17.00 13.29 -52.08
CA GLY A 17 -16.67 11.94 -51.59
C GLY A 17 -15.54 11.84 -50.57
N ALA A 18 -14.91 12.95 -50.15
CA ALA A 18 -13.69 12.91 -49.32
C ALA A 18 -13.84 13.52 -47.93
N THR A 19 -15.07 13.60 -47.38
CA THR A 19 -15.22 13.76 -45.93
C THR A 19 -15.15 12.38 -45.30
N SER A 20 -13.94 11.79 -45.29
CA SER A 20 -13.61 10.74 -44.32
C SER A 20 -13.79 11.37 -42.96
N ALA A 21 -14.93 11.08 -42.30
CA ALA A 21 -15.08 11.32 -40.88
C ALA A 21 -13.93 10.56 -40.20
N ALA A 22 -12.86 11.29 -39.89
CA ALA A 22 -11.87 10.81 -38.93
C ALA A 22 -12.65 10.61 -37.65
N SER A 23 -13.13 9.40 -37.41
CA SER A 23 -13.62 8.96 -36.10
C SER A 23 -12.42 9.13 -35.19
N ALA A 24 -12.35 10.26 -34.49
CA ALA A 24 -11.44 10.40 -33.36
C ALA A 24 -11.81 9.27 -32.40
N GLN A 25 -11.00 8.25 -32.39
CA GLN A 25 -11.19 7.11 -31.50
C GLN A 25 -11.06 7.67 -30.10
N GLU A 26 -12.18 7.73 -29.36
CA GLU A 26 -12.22 8.27 -27.99
C GLU A 26 -11.33 7.37 -27.14
N LEU A 27 -10.22 7.93 -26.62
CA LEU A 27 -9.29 7.21 -25.75
C LEU A 27 -10.02 6.78 -24.49
N LYS A 28 -10.02 5.48 -24.23
CA LYS A 28 -10.58 4.91 -23.00
C LYS A 28 -9.53 4.95 -21.90
N ILE A 29 -9.65 5.95 -21.02
CA ILE A 29 -8.72 6.17 -19.90
C ILE A 29 -9.38 5.68 -18.61
N GLY A 30 -8.62 4.94 -17.80
CA GLY A 30 -8.96 4.55 -16.42
C GLY A 30 -8.06 5.22 -15.41
N TYR A 31 -8.58 5.48 -14.22
CA TYR A 31 -7.82 5.93 -13.06
C TYR A 31 -8.02 4.95 -11.91
N VAL A 32 -6.95 4.55 -11.23
CA VAL A 32 -6.96 3.69 -10.05
C VAL A 32 -6.27 4.41 -8.90
N ASN A 33 -6.98 4.62 -7.80
CA ASN A 33 -6.42 5.16 -6.57
C ASN A 33 -5.68 4.05 -5.82
N SER A 34 -4.35 4.01 -5.97
CA SER A 34 -3.50 3.01 -5.35
C SER A 34 -3.58 3.01 -3.83
N ASP A 35 -3.66 4.18 -3.19
CA ASP A 35 -3.76 4.28 -1.73
C ASP A 35 -5.08 3.69 -1.22
N ARG A 36 -6.18 3.91 -1.94
CA ARG A 36 -7.47 3.32 -1.61
C ARG A 36 -7.43 1.80 -1.76
N VAL A 37 -6.84 1.30 -2.83
CA VAL A 37 -6.67 -0.15 -3.03
C VAL A 37 -5.82 -0.77 -1.92
N LEU A 38 -4.66 -0.17 -1.61
CA LEU A 38 -3.75 -0.68 -0.58
C LEU A 38 -4.35 -0.63 0.85
N ARG A 39 -5.35 0.22 1.08
CA ARG A 39 -6.06 0.29 2.36
C ARG A 39 -7.29 -0.60 2.44
N ASP A 40 -8.10 -0.63 1.37
CA ASP A 40 -9.49 -1.10 1.42
C ASP A 40 -9.70 -2.44 0.72
N ALA A 41 -8.82 -2.83 -0.20
CA ALA A 41 -8.94 -4.09 -0.94
C ALA A 41 -8.84 -5.32 -0.02
N ALA A 42 -9.57 -6.37 -0.34
CA ALA A 42 -9.58 -7.60 0.45
C ALA A 42 -8.17 -8.21 0.67
N PRO A 43 -7.26 -8.25 -0.32
CA PRO A 43 -5.89 -8.69 -0.11
C PRO A 43 -5.10 -7.83 0.88
N ALA A 44 -5.32 -6.51 0.90
CA ALA A 44 -4.65 -5.60 1.82
C ALA A 44 -5.13 -5.83 3.27
N LYS A 45 -6.44 -5.96 3.48
CA LYS A 45 -7.01 -6.29 4.78
C LYS A 45 -6.56 -7.66 5.29
N ALA A 46 -6.46 -8.66 4.41
CA ALA A 46 -5.96 -9.98 4.76
C ALA A 46 -4.47 -9.93 5.17
N ALA A 47 -3.65 -9.16 4.47
CA ALA A 47 -2.25 -8.95 4.82
C ALA A 47 -2.10 -8.27 6.19
N GLN A 48 -2.91 -7.25 6.48
CA GLN A 48 -2.93 -6.59 7.78
C GLN A 48 -3.33 -7.54 8.91
N ALA A 49 -4.40 -8.32 8.74
CA ALA A 49 -4.86 -9.29 9.72
C ALA A 49 -3.81 -10.38 10.00
N LYS A 50 -3.09 -10.81 8.95
CA LYS A 50 -2.00 -11.77 9.07
C LYS A 50 -0.84 -11.22 9.90
N LEU A 51 -0.41 -9.98 9.63
CA LEU A 51 0.62 -9.30 10.42
C LEU A 51 0.20 -9.13 11.89
N GLU A 52 -1.03 -8.72 12.13
CA GLU A 52 -1.57 -8.59 13.49
C GLU A 52 -1.56 -9.94 14.23
N ALA A 53 -2.02 -11.02 13.59
CA ALA A 53 -2.01 -12.34 14.17
C ALA A 53 -0.58 -12.85 14.48
N GLU A 54 0.39 -12.57 13.58
CA GLU A 54 1.77 -12.99 13.73
C GLU A 54 2.51 -12.23 14.84
N PHE A 55 2.25 -10.92 14.98
CA PHE A 55 3.02 -10.05 15.87
C PHE A 55 2.36 -9.71 17.20
N SER A 56 1.02 -9.88 17.37
CA SER A 56 0.29 -9.49 18.58
C SER A 56 0.79 -10.17 19.86
N LYS A 57 1.18 -11.45 19.77
CA LYS A 57 1.73 -12.16 20.92
C LYS A 57 3.09 -11.59 21.35
N ARG A 58 3.99 -11.36 20.39
CA ARG A 58 5.32 -10.79 20.67
C ARG A 58 5.22 -9.39 21.25
N GLU A 59 4.28 -8.57 20.78
CA GLU A 59 4.01 -7.25 21.33
C GLU A 59 3.56 -7.33 22.79
N LYS A 60 2.64 -8.25 23.12
CA LYS A 60 2.22 -8.50 24.50
C LYS A 60 3.38 -8.93 25.39
N ASP A 61 4.19 -9.88 24.92
CA ASP A 61 5.35 -10.38 25.67
C ASP A 61 6.37 -9.25 25.95
N LEU A 62 6.59 -8.34 24.98
CA LEU A 62 7.45 -7.16 25.17
C LEU A 62 6.87 -6.17 26.18
N ASN A 63 5.56 -5.93 26.14
CA ASN A 63 4.87 -5.04 27.09
C ASN A 63 4.89 -5.62 28.50
N GLU A 64 4.72 -6.94 28.65
CA GLU A 64 4.85 -7.61 29.95
C GLU A 64 6.28 -7.52 30.50
N LEU A 65 7.29 -7.74 29.65
CA LEU A 65 8.69 -7.62 30.05
C LEU A 65 9.02 -6.21 30.51
N ALA A 66 8.55 -5.18 29.75
CA ALA A 66 8.71 -3.78 30.15
C ALA A 66 8.04 -3.47 31.49
N SER A 67 6.83 -3.99 31.72
CA SER A 67 6.11 -3.81 32.98
C SER A 67 6.82 -4.49 34.15
N LYS A 68 7.36 -5.70 33.95
CA LYS A 68 8.15 -6.43 34.97
C LYS A 68 9.44 -5.68 35.32
N LEU A 69 10.14 -5.17 34.32
CA LEU A 69 11.36 -4.38 34.50
C LEU A 69 11.06 -3.12 35.31
N LYS A 70 10.00 -2.39 34.96
CA LYS A 70 9.58 -1.21 35.70
C LYS A 70 9.26 -1.55 37.17
N ALA A 71 8.48 -2.60 37.40
CA ALA A 71 8.15 -3.03 38.75
C ALA A 71 9.37 -3.46 39.56
N ALA A 72 10.35 -4.08 38.91
CA ALA A 72 11.60 -4.47 39.58
C ALA A 72 12.46 -3.24 39.96
N SER A 73 12.50 -2.22 39.07
CA SER A 73 13.15 -0.93 39.36
C SER A 73 12.48 -0.22 40.53
N ASP A 74 11.15 -0.06 40.48
CA ASP A 74 10.37 0.59 41.54
C ASP A 74 10.58 -0.12 42.93
N ARG A 75 10.68 -1.48 42.91
CA ARG A 75 11.01 -2.23 44.12
C ARG A 75 12.42 -1.98 44.62
N LEU A 76 13.40 -1.97 43.71
CA LEU A 76 14.78 -1.67 44.14
C LEU A 76 14.90 -0.29 44.76
N ASP A 77 14.25 0.73 44.16
CA ASP A 77 14.26 2.08 44.71
C ASP A 77 13.62 2.14 46.12
N LYS A 78 12.52 1.43 46.31
CA LYS A 78 11.82 1.34 47.62
C LYS A 78 12.66 0.61 48.66
N ASP A 79 13.29 -0.50 48.28
CA ASP A 79 14.02 -1.37 49.21
C ASP A 79 15.46 -0.90 49.46
N ALA A 80 16.00 -0.03 48.59
CA ALA A 80 17.40 0.41 48.58
C ALA A 80 17.93 0.88 49.96
N PRO A 81 17.15 1.60 50.82
CA PRO A 81 17.62 2.04 52.12
C PRO A 81 17.85 0.89 53.10
N THR A 82 17.20 -0.27 52.89
CA THR A 82 17.25 -1.43 53.81
C THR A 82 18.13 -2.55 53.29
N LEU A 83 18.56 -2.50 52.02
CA LEU A 83 19.38 -3.53 51.40
C LEU A 83 20.86 -3.33 51.71
N GLY A 84 21.54 -4.46 51.97
CA GLY A 84 23.01 -4.49 51.99
C GLY A 84 23.61 -4.14 50.64
N GLU A 85 24.81 -3.56 50.62
CA GLU A 85 25.48 -3.06 49.39
C GLU A 85 25.63 -4.17 48.32
N ALA A 86 26.02 -5.36 48.71
CA ALA A 86 26.18 -6.49 47.80
C ALA A 86 24.86 -6.84 47.07
N GLU A 87 23.75 -6.91 47.82
CA GLU A 87 22.43 -7.22 47.28
C GLU A 87 21.89 -6.09 46.37
N ARG A 88 22.11 -4.83 46.78
CA ARG A 88 21.73 -3.68 45.98
C ARG A 88 22.50 -3.70 44.63
N THR A 89 23.81 -3.93 44.69
CA THR A 89 24.66 -4.03 43.48
C THR A 89 24.20 -5.19 42.59
N ARG A 90 23.87 -6.33 43.15
CA ARG A 90 23.34 -7.50 42.41
C ARG A 90 22.06 -7.13 41.63
N ARG A 91 21.06 -6.57 42.33
CA ARG A 91 19.78 -6.18 41.73
C ARG A 91 19.93 -5.09 40.67
N GLN A 92 20.84 -4.13 40.88
CA GLN A 92 21.16 -3.13 39.87
C GLN A 92 21.71 -3.76 38.58
N ARG A 93 22.62 -4.72 38.70
CA ARG A 93 23.15 -5.46 37.53
C ARG A 93 22.05 -6.24 36.82
N GLU A 94 21.20 -6.94 37.56
CA GLU A 94 20.08 -7.67 37.01
C GLU A 94 19.13 -6.75 36.21
N LEU A 95 18.82 -5.56 36.71
CA LEU A 95 18.00 -4.57 36.01
C LEU A 95 18.67 -4.09 34.71
N VAL A 96 19.98 -3.80 34.74
CA VAL A 96 20.74 -3.39 33.54
C VAL A 96 20.70 -4.50 32.48
N ASP A 97 20.88 -5.76 32.90
CA ASP A 97 20.88 -6.89 31.96
C ASP A 97 19.47 -7.12 31.37
N GLN A 98 18.42 -7.01 32.18
CA GLN A 98 17.03 -7.10 31.74
C GLN A 98 16.67 -5.94 30.79
N ASP A 99 17.12 -4.72 31.06
CA ASP A 99 16.90 -3.58 30.16
C ASP A 99 17.58 -3.80 28.83
N ARG A 100 18.84 -4.25 28.82
CA ARG A 100 19.56 -4.57 27.58
C ARG A 100 18.84 -5.66 26.77
N ASP A 101 18.34 -6.71 27.41
CA ASP A 101 17.58 -7.75 26.74
C ASP A 101 16.26 -7.21 26.14
N LEU A 102 15.53 -6.39 26.91
CA LEU A 102 14.33 -5.72 26.41
C LEU A 102 14.59 -4.85 25.18
N GLN A 103 15.65 -4.02 25.24
CA GLN A 103 16.04 -3.16 24.11
C GLN A 103 16.43 -3.99 22.86
N ARG A 104 17.16 -5.08 23.05
CA ARG A 104 17.51 -6.00 21.97
C ARG A 104 16.25 -6.60 21.35
N ARG A 105 15.33 -7.17 22.15
CA ARG A 105 14.08 -7.78 21.67
C ARG A 105 13.17 -6.78 20.97
N ARG A 106 13.14 -5.51 21.42
CA ARG A 106 12.40 -4.44 20.74
C ARG A 106 12.94 -4.14 19.35
N ARG A 107 14.28 -4.08 19.20
CA ARG A 107 14.88 -3.89 17.88
C ARG A 107 14.57 -5.05 16.96
N GLU A 108 14.79 -6.29 17.40
CA GLU A 108 14.46 -7.50 16.63
C GLU A 108 12.98 -7.52 16.20
N PHE A 109 12.07 -7.15 17.10
CA PHE A 109 10.65 -7.05 16.78
C PHE A 109 10.36 -6.01 15.69
N GLN A 110 10.96 -4.82 15.79
CA GLN A 110 10.76 -3.75 14.81
C GLN A 110 11.33 -4.12 13.45
N GLU A 111 12.51 -4.72 13.42
CA GLU A 111 13.17 -5.18 12.19
C GLU A 111 12.31 -6.25 11.49
N ASP A 112 11.91 -7.29 12.22
CA ASP A 112 11.05 -8.35 11.70
C ASP A 112 9.70 -7.81 11.21
N LEU A 113 9.04 -6.95 12.00
CA LEU A 113 7.77 -6.35 11.62
C LEU A 113 7.90 -5.50 10.35
N SER A 114 8.97 -4.69 10.25
CA SER A 114 9.24 -3.88 9.06
C SER A 114 9.47 -4.74 7.83
N GLN A 115 10.30 -5.77 7.96
CA GLN A 115 10.54 -6.72 6.88
C GLN A 115 9.24 -7.40 6.43
N ARG A 116 8.46 -7.93 7.37
CA ARG A 116 7.20 -8.61 7.05
C ARG A 116 6.17 -7.68 6.41
N LYS A 117 6.08 -6.43 6.88
CA LYS A 117 5.23 -5.40 6.24
C LYS A 117 5.62 -5.18 4.79
N ASN A 118 6.91 -5.06 4.49
CA ASN A 118 7.39 -4.86 3.13
C ASN A 118 7.09 -6.06 2.23
N GLU A 119 7.26 -7.29 2.73
CA GLU A 119 6.93 -8.52 2.00
C GLU A 119 5.43 -8.62 1.68
N GLU A 120 4.57 -8.37 2.67
CA GLU A 120 3.12 -8.38 2.46
C GLU A 120 2.66 -7.26 1.52
N LEU A 121 3.22 -6.06 1.66
CA LEU A 121 2.95 -4.94 0.75
C LEU A 121 3.35 -5.28 -0.70
N ALA A 122 4.54 -5.84 -0.91
CA ALA A 122 4.98 -6.26 -2.24
C ALA A 122 4.00 -7.30 -2.85
N THR A 123 3.53 -8.25 -2.04
CA THR A 123 2.54 -9.25 -2.45
C THR A 123 1.21 -8.61 -2.85
N VAL A 124 0.74 -7.62 -2.09
CA VAL A 124 -0.52 -6.89 -2.39
C VAL A 124 -0.35 -6.09 -3.69
N VAL A 125 0.75 -5.37 -3.84
CA VAL A 125 1.05 -4.59 -5.07
C VAL A 125 1.10 -5.48 -6.30
N GLU A 126 1.77 -6.63 -6.22
CA GLU A 126 1.84 -7.59 -7.33
C GLU A 126 0.44 -8.09 -7.73
N ARG A 127 -0.39 -8.46 -6.75
CA ARG A 127 -1.77 -8.89 -7.00
C ARG A 127 -2.61 -7.79 -7.62
N THR A 128 -2.51 -6.57 -7.09
CA THR A 128 -3.20 -5.38 -7.61
C THR A 128 -2.81 -5.13 -9.07
N ASN A 129 -1.52 -5.12 -9.39
CA ASN A 129 -1.05 -4.91 -10.76
C ASN A 129 -1.54 -6.01 -11.73
N ARG A 130 -1.66 -7.24 -11.27
CA ARG A 130 -2.21 -8.35 -12.06
C ARG A 130 -3.69 -8.13 -12.37
N VAL A 131 -4.48 -7.68 -11.40
CA VAL A 131 -5.90 -7.36 -11.59
C VAL A 131 -6.06 -6.16 -12.53
N ILE A 132 -5.29 -5.08 -12.33
CA ILE A 132 -5.31 -3.90 -13.21
C ILE A 132 -4.97 -4.31 -14.65
N LYS A 133 -3.95 -5.14 -14.85
CA LYS A 133 -3.60 -5.65 -16.18
C LYS A 133 -4.74 -6.43 -16.81
N GLN A 134 -5.39 -7.29 -16.05
CA GLN A 134 -6.55 -8.07 -16.54
C GLN A 134 -7.70 -7.14 -16.95
N ILE A 135 -8.02 -6.12 -16.14
CA ILE A 135 -9.05 -5.12 -16.46
C ILE A 135 -8.67 -4.35 -17.73
N PHE A 136 -7.39 -3.90 -17.84
CA PHE A 136 -6.86 -3.21 -19.01
C PHE A 136 -7.09 -4.02 -20.30
N GLU A 137 -6.71 -5.28 -20.30
CA GLU A 137 -6.80 -6.17 -21.46
C GLU A 137 -8.26 -6.53 -21.81
N THR A 138 -9.08 -6.85 -20.78
CA THR A 138 -10.45 -7.33 -20.96
C THR A 138 -11.39 -6.20 -21.37
N GLU A 139 -11.26 -5.04 -20.75
CA GLU A 139 -12.13 -3.90 -21.00
C GLU A 139 -11.60 -2.96 -22.08
N LYS A 140 -10.44 -3.28 -22.68
CA LYS A 140 -9.85 -2.51 -23.79
C LYS A 140 -9.59 -1.05 -23.41
N TYR A 141 -8.94 -0.82 -22.26
CA TYR A 141 -8.42 0.50 -21.93
C TYR A 141 -7.21 0.82 -22.81
N ASP A 142 -7.06 2.10 -23.20
CA ASP A 142 -5.89 2.60 -23.87
C ASP A 142 -4.81 3.06 -22.86
N LEU A 143 -5.26 3.50 -21.66
CA LEU A 143 -4.37 3.97 -20.61
C LEU A 143 -5.04 3.76 -19.24
N ILE A 144 -4.28 3.29 -18.26
CA ILE A 144 -4.67 3.33 -16.83
C ILE A 144 -3.60 4.11 -16.06
N LEU A 145 -4.05 5.13 -15.31
CA LEU A 145 -3.22 5.97 -14.45
C LEU A 145 -3.41 5.57 -12.99
N GLN A 146 -2.34 5.61 -12.23
CA GLN A 146 -2.37 5.38 -10.77
C GLN A 146 -2.19 6.67 -9.97
N GLU A 147 -1.64 7.71 -10.61
CA GLU A 147 -1.45 9.02 -9.98
C GLU A 147 -2.07 10.10 -10.86
N ALA A 148 -2.93 10.92 -10.30
CA ALA A 148 -3.50 12.09 -10.94
C ALA A 148 -3.82 13.15 -9.90
N VAL A 149 -3.61 14.43 -10.25
CA VAL A 149 -3.93 15.56 -9.36
C VAL A 149 -5.44 15.78 -9.30
N PHE A 150 -6.10 15.66 -10.47
CA PHE A 150 -7.55 15.76 -10.60
C PHE A 150 -8.05 14.70 -11.59
N TRP A 151 -9.19 14.10 -11.31
CA TRP A 151 -9.86 13.16 -12.20
C TRP A 151 -11.38 13.27 -12.08
N SER A 152 -12.07 12.88 -13.12
CA SER A 152 -13.52 12.76 -13.11
C SER A 152 -13.94 11.40 -12.56
N PRO A 153 -15.05 11.32 -11.81
CA PRO A 153 -15.61 10.02 -11.39
C PRO A 153 -15.87 9.04 -12.54
N LYS A 154 -16.04 9.54 -13.76
CA LYS A 154 -16.23 8.73 -14.97
C LYS A 154 -15.04 7.80 -15.27
N VAL A 155 -13.83 8.24 -14.96
CA VAL A 155 -12.61 7.48 -15.24
C VAL A 155 -12.12 6.67 -14.04
N ASP A 156 -12.71 6.87 -12.86
CA ASP A 156 -12.34 6.12 -11.65
C ASP A 156 -12.83 4.67 -11.74
N ILE A 157 -11.89 3.74 -11.84
CA ILE A 157 -12.14 2.31 -11.91
C ILE A 157 -11.63 1.57 -10.64
N THR A 158 -11.32 2.32 -9.58
CA THR A 158 -10.73 1.77 -8.34
C THR A 158 -11.59 0.65 -7.74
N ASP A 159 -12.91 0.76 -7.82
CA ASP A 159 -13.84 -0.26 -7.28
C ASP A 159 -13.83 -1.58 -8.05
N LYS A 160 -13.22 -1.62 -9.24
CA LYS A 160 -13.05 -2.84 -10.03
C LYS A 160 -11.80 -3.63 -9.63
N VAL A 161 -10.88 -2.99 -8.93
CA VAL A 161 -9.59 -3.53 -8.52
C VAL A 161 -9.66 -4.13 -7.10
#